data_f3e07e1adee1f61291f275247899437f
#
_entry.id   f3e07e1adee1f61291f275247899437f
#
_cell.length_a   1.000
_cell.length_b   1.000
_cell.length_c   1.000
_cell.angle_alpha   90.00
_cell.angle_beta   90.00
_cell.angle_gamma   90.00
#
_symmetry.space_group_name_H-M   'P 1'
#
loop_
_entity.id
_entity.type
_entity.pdbx_description
1 polymer ?
#
loop_
_entity_poly.entity_id
_entity_poly.type
_entity_poly.pdbx_seq_one_letter_code
_entity_poly.pdbx_strand_id
1 'polypeptide(L)'
;MTQKTMAELFDVQKAAISRHLKNIYESGELERSSTVSIMETVQNEGGRDVKRDIEFYNLDAIIAVGYRVNSKKATQFRIWATQTLKEFIVKGFVLNDEMMK
;
A
#
# COMPACT_ATOMS: atom_id res chain seq x y z
N MET A 1 2.92 -2.25 -6.12
CA MET A 1 2.82 -0.79 -6.37
C MET A 1 4.08 -0.11 -5.86
N THR A 2 4.55 0.89 -6.56
CA THR A 2 5.73 1.65 -6.16
C THR A 2 5.33 2.87 -5.32
N GLN A 3 6.30 3.55 -4.71
CA GLN A 3 6.03 4.80 -4.00
C GLN A 3 5.44 5.87 -4.94
N LYS A 4 5.93 5.92 -6.17
CA LYS A 4 5.44 6.86 -7.18
C LYS A 4 3.95 6.61 -7.50
N THR A 5 3.57 5.37 -7.70
CA THR A 5 2.18 5.02 -8.01
C THR A 5 1.28 5.20 -6.80
N MET A 6 1.76 4.97 -5.58
CA MET A 6 1.01 5.30 -4.37
C MET A 6 0.78 6.81 -4.24
N ALA A 7 1.78 7.63 -4.57
CA ALA A 7 1.65 9.08 -4.54
C ALA A 7 0.56 9.55 -5.52
N GLU A 8 0.52 8.95 -6.71
CA GLU A 8 -0.53 9.22 -7.69
C GLU A 8 -1.90 8.77 -7.20
N LEU A 9 -1.98 7.57 -6.61
CA LEU A 9 -3.23 7.02 -6.09
C LEU A 9 -3.85 7.90 -5.02
N PHE A 10 -3.04 8.41 -4.10
CA PHE A 10 -3.52 9.20 -2.96
C PHE A 10 -3.41 10.71 -3.19
N ASP A 11 -2.92 11.13 -4.37
CA ASP A 11 -2.79 12.54 -4.74
C ASP A 11 -1.95 13.33 -3.74
N VAL A 12 -0.78 12.82 -3.44
CA VAL A 12 0.20 13.45 -2.55
C VAL A 12 1.60 13.35 -3.16
N GLN A 13 2.55 14.05 -2.57
CA GLN A 13 3.94 13.99 -3.02
C GLN A 13 4.59 12.67 -2.62
N LYS A 14 5.50 12.19 -3.44
CA LYS A 14 6.26 10.95 -3.16
C LYS A 14 6.98 11.03 -1.80
N ALA A 15 7.48 12.21 -1.42
CA ALA A 15 8.13 12.41 -0.14
C ALA A 15 7.19 12.13 1.04
N ALA A 16 5.90 12.43 0.92
CA ALA A 16 4.91 12.11 1.94
C ALA A 16 4.73 10.59 2.06
N ILE A 17 4.65 9.89 0.94
CA ILE A 17 4.56 8.43 0.93
C ILE A 17 5.78 7.81 1.61
N SER A 18 6.98 8.28 1.25
CA SER A 18 8.23 7.78 1.85
C SER A 18 8.24 7.97 3.37
N ARG A 19 7.81 9.12 3.85
CA ARG A 19 7.73 9.42 5.28
C ARG A 19 6.74 8.50 6.00
N HIS A 20 5.56 8.29 5.42
CA HIS A 20 4.56 7.40 6.01
C HIS A 20 5.06 5.96 6.08
N LEU A 21 5.68 5.47 5.01
CA LEU A 21 6.26 4.12 4.99
C LEU A 21 7.34 3.97 6.05
N LYS A 22 8.22 4.95 6.16
CA LYS A 22 9.25 4.94 7.20
C LYS A 22 8.64 4.81 8.59
N ASN A 23 7.61 5.60 8.89
CA ASN A 23 6.94 5.57 10.19
C ASN A 23 6.24 4.23 10.43
N ILE A 24 5.62 3.65 9.40
CA ILE A 24 4.95 2.35 9.49
C ILE A 24 5.95 1.26 9.89
N TYR A 25 7.10 1.22 9.24
CA TYR A 25 8.12 0.20 9.52
C TYR A 25 8.83 0.45 10.85
N GLU A 26 9.15 1.68 11.19
CA GLU A 26 9.79 2.03 12.46
C GLU A 26 8.90 1.74 13.66
N SER A 27 7.59 1.92 13.52
CA SER A 27 6.63 1.64 14.61
C SER A 27 6.35 0.14 14.79
N GLY A 28 6.80 -0.69 13.86
CA GLY A 28 6.53 -2.13 13.90
C GLY A 28 5.13 -2.51 13.43
N GLU A 29 4.38 -1.58 12.84
CA GLU A 29 3.05 -1.88 12.30
C GLU A 29 3.09 -2.95 11.20
N LEU A 30 4.10 -2.86 10.34
CA LEU A 30 4.38 -3.87 9.31
C LEU A 30 5.87 -4.18 9.30
N GLU A 31 6.20 -5.38 8.82
CA GLU A 31 7.59 -5.77 8.58
C GLU A 31 7.96 -5.48 7.12
N ARG A 32 9.08 -4.80 6.93
CA ARG A 32 9.57 -4.47 5.60
C ARG A 32 9.81 -5.72 4.76
N SER A 33 10.41 -6.76 5.36
CA SER A 33 10.76 -7.99 4.66
C SER A 33 9.56 -8.72 4.06
N SER A 34 8.38 -8.58 4.66
CA SER A 34 7.16 -9.26 4.19
C SER A 34 6.28 -8.39 3.29
N THR A 35 6.59 -7.09 3.18
CA THR A 35 5.74 -6.14 2.45
C THR A 35 6.42 -5.47 1.27
N VAL A 36 7.74 -5.57 1.17
CA VAL A 36 8.54 -4.94 0.11
C VAL A 36 9.22 -6.02 -0.72
N SER A 37 9.08 -5.91 -2.05
CA SER A 37 9.84 -6.71 -3.02
C SER A 37 10.70 -5.77 -3.83
N ILE A 38 11.94 -6.17 -4.08
CA ILE A 38 12.85 -5.40 -4.92
C ILE A 38 12.89 -6.07 -6.29
N MET A 39 12.62 -5.31 -7.33
CA MET A 39 12.64 -5.79 -8.70
C MET A 39 13.64 -4.97 -9.52
N GLU A 40 14.49 -5.67 -10.26
CA GLU A 40 15.40 -5.04 -11.19
C GLU A 40 14.65 -4.62 -12.46
N THR A 41 14.78 -3.36 -12.83
CA THR A 41 14.18 -2.83 -14.05
C THR A 41 15.27 -2.25 -14.94
N VAL A 42 15.04 -2.31 -16.26
CA VAL A 42 15.92 -1.68 -17.24
C VAL A 42 15.21 -0.43 -17.77
N GLN A 43 15.86 0.72 -17.64
CA GLN A 43 15.34 1.99 -18.10
C GLN A 43 16.31 2.60 -19.10
N ASN A 44 15.77 3.17 -20.18
CA ASN A 44 16.58 3.91 -21.14
C ASN A 44 16.73 5.34 -20.64
N GLU A 45 17.95 5.71 -20.27
CA GLU A 45 18.30 7.05 -19.81
C GLU A 45 19.40 7.61 -20.71
N GLY A 46 19.10 8.67 -21.43
CA GLY A 46 20.07 9.33 -22.31
C GLY A 46 20.66 8.43 -23.39
N GLY A 47 19.86 7.51 -23.96
CA GLY A 47 20.30 6.57 -24.98
C GLY A 47 21.05 5.36 -24.45
N ARG A 48 21.08 5.18 -23.13
CA ARG A 48 21.73 4.03 -22.48
C ARG A 48 20.71 3.25 -21.66
N ASP A 49 20.84 1.93 -21.67
CA ASP A 49 20.06 1.07 -20.79
C ASP A 49 20.70 1.07 -19.40
N VAL A 50 19.95 1.49 -18.40
CA VAL A 50 20.40 1.54 -17.01
C VAL A 50 19.56 0.57 -16.20
N LYS A 51 20.23 -0.31 -15.46
CA LYS A 51 19.57 -1.22 -14.52
C LYS A 51 19.34 -0.50 -13.20
N ARG A 52 18.11 -0.56 -12.71
CA ARG A 52 17.74 0.04 -11.42
C ARG A 52 16.90 -0.93 -10.62
N ASP A 53 17.14 -0.95 -9.32
CA ASP A 53 16.31 -1.69 -8.37
C ASP A 53 15.17 -0.79 -7.94
N ILE A 54 13.94 -1.29 -8.12
CA ILE A 54 12.73 -0.57 -7.72
C ILE A 54 12.03 -1.36 -6.63
N GLU A 55 11.66 -0.68 -5.56
CA GLU A 55 10.90 -1.26 -4.46
C GLU A 55 9.42 -1.28 -4.78
N PHE A 56 8.81 -2.45 -4.70
CA PHE A 56 7.38 -2.66 -4.86
C PHE A 56 6.78 -3.02 -3.51
N TYR A 57 5.65 -2.42 -3.21
CA TYR A 57 4.93 -2.58 -1.95
C TYR A 57 3.67 -3.38 -2.16
N ASN A 58 3.38 -4.29 -1.24
CA ASN A 58 2.20 -5.14 -1.34
C ASN A 58 0.94 -4.41 -0.83
N LEU A 59 -0.20 -5.12 -0.88
CA LEU A 59 -1.49 -4.55 -0.48
C LEU A 59 -1.50 -4.07 0.97
N ASP A 60 -0.85 -4.80 1.88
CA ASP A 60 -0.81 -4.42 3.29
C ASP A 60 -0.17 -3.04 3.49
N ALA A 61 0.93 -2.78 2.75
CA ALA A 61 1.61 -1.50 2.80
C ALA A 61 0.74 -0.39 2.20
N ILE A 62 0.04 -0.65 1.10
CA ILE A 62 -0.84 0.32 0.47
C ILE A 62 -1.98 0.71 1.41
N ILE A 63 -2.59 -0.26 2.07
CA ILE A 63 -3.67 -0.01 3.03
C ILE A 63 -3.16 0.82 4.20
N ALA A 64 -2.01 0.45 4.78
CA ALA A 64 -1.42 1.18 5.90
C ALA A 64 -1.12 2.64 5.55
N VAL A 65 -0.58 2.89 4.35
CA VAL A 65 -0.34 4.25 3.85
C VAL A 65 -1.66 5.00 3.67
N GLY A 66 -2.67 4.36 3.09
CA GLY A 66 -3.97 4.98 2.85
C GLY A 66 -4.67 5.44 4.13
N TYR A 67 -4.43 4.77 5.25
CA TYR A 67 -4.97 5.18 6.55
C TYR A 67 -4.19 6.32 7.21
N ARG A 68 -2.99 6.62 6.73
CA ARG A 68 -2.14 7.69 7.30
C ARG A 68 -2.16 8.97 6.48
N VAL A 69 -2.40 8.87 5.18
CA VAL A 69 -2.37 10.02 4.27
C VAL A 69 -3.58 10.91 4.51
N ASN A 70 -3.35 12.21 4.57
CA ASN A 70 -4.42 13.20 4.71
C ASN A 70 -4.67 13.85 3.34
N SER A 71 -5.56 13.25 2.57
CA SER A 71 -5.98 13.78 1.27
C SER A 71 -7.41 13.34 0.97
N LYS A 72 -8.04 14.03 0.01
CA LYS A 72 -9.40 13.70 -0.41
C LYS A 72 -9.47 12.29 -1.00
N LYS A 73 -8.50 11.93 -1.84
CA LYS A 73 -8.43 10.59 -2.44
C LYS A 73 -8.17 9.51 -1.41
N ALA A 74 -7.32 9.78 -0.41
CA ALA A 74 -7.09 8.84 0.68
C ALA A 74 -8.36 8.64 1.51
N THR A 75 -9.15 9.70 1.74
CA THR A 75 -10.44 9.59 2.41
C THR A 75 -11.40 8.69 1.62
N GLN A 76 -11.48 8.90 0.31
CA GLN A 76 -12.30 8.04 -0.57
C GLN A 76 -11.83 6.59 -0.54
N PHE A 77 -10.52 6.38 -0.54
CA PHE A 77 -9.93 5.05 -0.42
C PHE A 77 -10.35 4.37 0.90
N ARG A 78 -10.27 5.10 2.01
CA ARG A 78 -10.65 4.54 3.32
C ARG A 78 -12.13 4.18 3.38
N ILE A 79 -12.99 5.00 2.80
CA ILE A 79 -14.42 4.71 2.72
C ILE A 79 -14.66 3.42 1.93
N TRP A 80 -14.06 3.34 0.74
CA TRP A 80 -14.16 2.14 -0.10
C TRP A 80 -13.63 0.90 0.62
N ALA A 81 -12.45 0.99 1.24
CA ALA A 81 -11.82 -0.13 1.94
C ALA A 81 -12.68 -0.61 3.12
N THR A 82 -13.24 0.33 3.87
CA THR A 82 -14.11 0.02 5.01
C THR A 82 -15.38 -0.69 4.54
N GLN A 83 -16.02 -0.22 3.47
CA GLN A 83 -17.20 -0.87 2.93
C GLN A 83 -16.90 -2.29 2.43
N THR A 84 -15.79 -2.44 1.71
CA THR A 84 -15.36 -3.75 1.22
C THR A 84 -15.09 -4.71 2.36
N LEU A 85 -14.41 -4.25 3.41
CA LEU A 85 -14.11 -5.06 4.57
C LEU A 85 -15.39 -5.45 5.32
N LYS A 86 -16.33 -4.53 5.49
CA LYS A 86 -17.62 -4.82 6.14
C LYS A 86 -18.38 -5.90 5.40
N GLU A 87 -18.50 -5.78 4.08
CA GLU A 87 -19.17 -6.77 3.25
C GLU A 87 -18.51 -8.15 3.37
N PHE A 88 -17.18 -8.15 3.31
CA PHE A 88 -16.40 -9.40 3.42
C PHE A 88 -16.59 -10.07 4.78
N ILE A 89 -16.53 -9.31 5.87
CA ILE A 89 -16.70 -9.83 7.23
C ILE A 89 -18.11 -10.39 7.42
N VAL A 90 -19.14 -9.67 6.96
CA VAL A 90 -20.53 -10.13 7.09
C VAL A 90 -20.73 -11.43 6.33
N LYS A 91 -20.26 -11.50 5.08
CA LYS A 91 -20.35 -12.72 4.28
C LYS A 91 -19.55 -13.88 4.90
N GLY A 92 -18.34 -13.60 5.34
CA GLY A 92 -17.48 -14.57 6.00
C GLY A 92 -18.10 -15.09 7.29
N PHE A 93 -18.72 -14.23 8.08
CA PHE A 93 -19.39 -14.61 9.30
C PHE A 93 -20.57 -15.56 9.01
N VAL A 94 -21.39 -15.23 8.03
CA VAL A 94 -22.53 -16.06 7.64
C VAL A 94 -22.09 -17.42 7.11
N LEU A 95 -21.05 -17.43 6.24
CA LEU A 95 -20.54 -18.65 5.63
C LEU A 95 -19.81 -19.56 6.63
N ASN A 96 -19.22 -19.01 7.68
CA ASN A 96 -18.40 -19.72 8.65
C ASN A 96 -19.01 -19.66 10.06
N ASP A 97 -20.32 -19.59 10.15
CA ASP A 97 -21.04 -19.47 11.42
C ASP A 97 -20.64 -20.56 12.43
N GLU A 98 -20.48 -21.79 11.97
CA GLU A 98 -20.09 -22.91 12.82
C GLU A 98 -18.68 -22.73 13.41
N MET A 99 -17.80 -22.05 12.71
CA MET A 99 -16.44 -21.78 13.18
C MET A 99 -16.40 -20.67 14.23
N MET A 100 -17.42 -19.86 14.29
CA MET A 100 -17.51 -18.70 15.19
C MET A 100 -18.25 -19.01 16.50
N LYS A 101 -18.76 -20.19 16.65
CA LYS A 101 -19.49 -20.63 17.85
C LYS A 101 -18.59 -20.90 19.05
#